data_0a70990cdbaefddcad369ba54043498f
#
_entry.id   0a70990cdbaefddcad369ba54043498f
#
_cell.length_a   1.000
_cell.length_b   1.000
_cell.length_c   1.000
_cell.angle_alpha   90.00
_cell.angle_beta   90.00
_cell.angle_gamma   90.00
#
_symmetry.space_group_name_H-M   'P 1'
#
loop_
_entity.id
_entity.type
_entity.pdbx_description
1 polymer ?
#
loop_
_entity_poly.entity_id
_entity_poly.type
_entity_poly.pdbx_seq_one_letter_code
_entity_poly.pdbx_strand_id
1 'polypeptide(L)'
;LLGWLVNIAAVLVLLHVWGAGTLDWLTSSLGREVILTVLALGLIAAAAFAVWEGIDAVIARRLARSRERDDPRQAARMETLLPLARNVIRGLVILVAAILLLPELGLNVGPLLAGAGVIGVAIGFGAQTLVKDVITGVFILAENSLAVGDWVEIGGHSGEVRALTIRTVSLRDLNGYVHVVPFGEVTSVLNMTRDHGYALADIPVGYREDVNAVIGILAEVGEELRGDHEWGPLILGPLEIFGLERMTEAGMEVRVRMKTRPLLHWAVRREILRRAKARFDAAGITLGVPHRTLAFTQDQAGNAAPARVRVESEGTGEEREAPAAAPSQRRSRPAAVAYPGEGES
;
A
#
# COMPACT_ATOMS: atom_id res chain seq x y z
N LEU A 1 11.64 -52.62 -9.29
CA LEU A 1 12.76 -52.52 -8.35
C LEU A 1 13.14 -53.90 -7.80
N LEU A 2 12.20 -54.65 -7.22
CA LEU A 2 12.47 -55.99 -6.63
C LEU A 2 13.06 -56.98 -7.67
N GLY A 3 12.54 -56.98 -8.89
CA GLY A 3 13.05 -57.82 -9.99
C GLY A 3 14.48 -57.51 -10.44
N TRP A 4 14.84 -56.22 -10.43
CA TRP A 4 16.21 -55.79 -10.72
C TRP A 4 17.20 -56.17 -9.64
N LEU A 5 16.82 -56.09 -8.36
CA LEU A 5 17.65 -56.54 -7.24
C LEU A 5 17.88 -58.03 -7.26
N VAL A 6 16.83 -58.81 -7.59
CA VAL A 6 16.94 -60.27 -7.75
C VAL A 6 17.87 -60.66 -8.91
N ASN A 7 17.76 -59.93 -10.06
CA ASN A 7 18.65 -60.20 -11.19
C ASN A 7 20.11 -59.81 -10.90
N ILE A 8 20.38 -58.68 -10.21
CA ILE A 8 21.73 -58.32 -9.79
C ILE A 8 22.31 -59.35 -8.82
N ALA A 9 21.52 -59.78 -7.82
CA ALA A 9 21.95 -60.84 -6.88
C ALA A 9 22.23 -62.18 -7.60
N ALA A 10 21.39 -62.55 -8.55
CA ALA A 10 21.60 -63.77 -9.35
C ALA A 10 22.89 -63.72 -10.19
N VAL A 11 23.17 -62.55 -10.82
CA VAL A 11 24.39 -62.31 -11.60
C VAL A 11 25.64 -62.38 -10.69
N LEU A 12 25.59 -61.79 -9.50
CA LEU A 12 26.69 -61.81 -8.53
C LEU A 12 26.98 -63.25 -8.03
N VAL A 13 25.93 -64.01 -7.77
CA VAL A 13 26.07 -65.48 -7.37
C VAL A 13 26.64 -66.29 -8.52
N LEU A 14 26.16 -66.10 -9.75
CA LEU A 14 26.70 -66.79 -10.93
C LEU A 14 28.18 -66.45 -11.15
N LEU A 15 28.59 -65.20 -11.03
CA LEU A 15 29.99 -64.80 -11.16
C LEU A 15 30.85 -65.38 -10.03
N HIS A 16 30.31 -65.52 -8.81
CA HIS A 16 31.01 -66.19 -7.70
C HIS A 16 31.25 -67.64 -7.96
N VAL A 17 30.23 -68.39 -8.46
CA VAL A 17 30.33 -69.80 -8.82
C VAL A 17 31.33 -70.00 -9.96
N TRP A 18 31.54 -69.07 -10.85
CA TRP A 18 32.55 -69.08 -11.92
C TRP A 18 33.99 -68.76 -11.45
N GLY A 19 34.19 -68.62 -10.13
CA GLY A 19 35.51 -68.38 -9.55
C GLY A 19 36.01 -66.94 -9.58
N ALA A 20 35.13 -65.99 -9.84
CA ALA A 20 35.47 -64.58 -9.89
C ALA A 20 35.71 -63.91 -8.51
N GLY A 21 35.64 -64.68 -7.41
CA GLY A 21 35.90 -64.20 -6.04
C GLY A 21 35.02 -63.00 -5.62
N THR A 22 33.81 -62.90 -6.17
CA THR A 22 32.92 -61.72 -6.02
C THR A 22 32.53 -61.50 -4.56
N LEU A 23 32.35 -62.56 -3.75
CA LEU A 23 32.03 -62.38 -2.32
C LEU A 23 33.23 -61.89 -1.53
N ASP A 24 34.45 -62.31 -1.84
CA ASP A 24 35.68 -61.83 -1.21
C ASP A 24 35.96 -60.40 -1.60
N TRP A 25 35.63 -59.98 -2.85
CA TRP A 25 35.73 -58.59 -3.30
C TRP A 25 34.70 -57.72 -2.61
N LEU A 26 33.46 -58.15 -2.46
CA LEU A 26 32.39 -57.41 -1.76
C LEU A 26 32.74 -57.13 -0.29
N THR A 27 33.48 -58.05 0.38
CA THR A 27 33.93 -57.89 1.76
C THR A 27 35.26 -57.17 1.89
N SER A 28 35.99 -56.98 0.80
CA SER A 28 37.22 -56.19 0.76
C SER A 28 36.97 -54.69 1.05
N SER A 29 38.01 -54.00 1.51
CA SER A 29 37.94 -52.52 1.75
C SER A 29 37.54 -51.78 0.50
N LEU A 30 38.09 -52.10 -0.66
CA LEU A 30 37.76 -51.50 -1.95
C LEU A 30 36.31 -51.79 -2.38
N GLY A 31 35.86 -53.06 -2.25
CA GLY A 31 34.50 -53.42 -2.59
C GLY A 31 33.46 -52.70 -1.73
N ARG A 32 33.73 -52.57 -0.43
CA ARG A 32 32.88 -51.80 0.50
C ARG A 32 32.82 -50.31 0.16
N GLU A 33 33.95 -49.70 -0.17
CA GLU A 33 33.97 -48.26 -0.63
C GLU A 33 33.13 -48.07 -1.88
N VAL A 34 33.31 -48.88 -2.91
CA VAL A 34 32.55 -48.81 -4.16
C VAL A 34 31.04 -49.00 -3.90
N ILE A 35 30.66 -49.96 -3.06
CA ILE A 35 29.26 -50.18 -2.73
C ILE A 35 28.66 -49.00 -2.00
N LEU A 36 29.36 -48.43 -1.01
CA LEU A 36 28.90 -47.25 -0.28
C LEU A 36 28.76 -46.04 -1.19
N THR A 37 29.72 -45.80 -2.09
CA THR A 37 29.65 -44.70 -3.08
C THR A 37 28.47 -44.89 -4.04
N VAL A 38 28.27 -46.12 -4.60
CA VAL A 38 27.12 -46.38 -5.48
C VAL A 38 25.79 -46.20 -4.74
N LEU A 39 25.74 -46.62 -3.48
CA LEU A 39 24.55 -46.48 -2.64
C LEU A 39 24.28 -45.00 -2.32
N ALA A 40 25.30 -44.21 -2.01
CA ALA A 40 25.21 -42.76 -1.77
C ALA A 40 24.73 -42.04 -3.05
N LEU A 41 25.36 -42.32 -4.21
CA LEU A 41 24.93 -41.77 -5.50
C LEU A 41 23.48 -42.11 -5.82
N GLY A 42 23.08 -43.39 -5.60
CA GLY A 42 21.70 -43.84 -5.79
C GLY A 42 20.71 -43.13 -4.86
N LEU A 43 21.08 -42.93 -3.61
CA LEU A 43 20.25 -42.25 -2.62
C LEU A 43 20.07 -40.75 -2.95
N ILE A 44 21.16 -40.08 -3.31
CA ILE A 44 21.13 -38.65 -3.72
C ILE A 44 20.27 -38.50 -4.97
N ALA A 45 20.45 -39.34 -5.98
CA ALA A 45 19.65 -39.31 -7.21
C ALA A 45 18.16 -39.58 -6.94
N ALA A 46 17.85 -40.57 -6.09
CA ALA A 46 16.49 -40.90 -5.69
C ALA A 46 15.83 -39.75 -4.90
N ALA A 47 16.57 -39.13 -3.99
CA ALA A 47 16.09 -37.98 -3.24
C ALA A 47 15.82 -36.77 -4.16
N ALA A 48 16.74 -36.46 -5.08
CA ALA A 48 16.57 -35.42 -6.08
C ALA A 48 15.35 -35.66 -6.98
N PHE A 49 15.16 -36.92 -7.41
CA PHE A 49 14.00 -37.34 -8.20
C PHE A 49 12.69 -37.22 -7.40
N ALA A 50 12.67 -37.64 -6.16
CA ALA A 50 11.50 -37.55 -5.29
C ALA A 50 11.10 -36.07 -5.06
N VAL A 51 12.07 -35.16 -4.84
CA VAL A 51 11.83 -33.74 -4.72
C VAL A 51 11.29 -33.18 -6.05
N TRP A 52 11.86 -33.60 -7.18
CA TRP A 52 11.40 -33.18 -8.51
C TRP A 52 9.94 -33.59 -8.77
N GLU A 53 9.59 -34.85 -8.57
CA GLU A 53 8.20 -35.34 -8.73
C GLU A 53 7.23 -34.65 -7.73
N GLY A 54 7.69 -34.44 -6.50
CA GLY A 54 6.91 -33.72 -5.49
C GLY A 54 6.56 -32.32 -5.92
N ILE A 55 7.53 -31.55 -6.46
CA ILE A 55 7.34 -30.21 -6.98
C ILE A 55 6.34 -30.23 -8.15
N ASP A 56 6.52 -31.15 -9.10
CA ASP A 56 5.65 -31.27 -10.26
C ASP A 56 4.21 -31.62 -9.86
N ALA A 57 4.03 -32.51 -8.91
CA ALA A 57 2.71 -32.85 -8.39
C ALA A 57 2.03 -31.69 -7.66
N VAL A 58 2.77 -30.91 -6.89
CA VAL A 58 2.22 -29.72 -6.20
C VAL A 58 1.82 -28.66 -7.21
N ILE A 59 2.66 -28.36 -8.20
CA ILE A 59 2.38 -27.36 -9.23
C ILE A 59 1.19 -27.80 -10.08
N ALA A 60 1.13 -29.05 -10.52
CA ALA A 60 0.01 -29.57 -11.29
C ALA A 60 -1.33 -29.46 -10.52
N ARG A 61 -1.33 -29.80 -9.22
CA ARG A 61 -2.51 -29.68 -8.36
C ARG A 61 -2.94 -28.19 -8.18
N ARG A 62 -1.98 -27.29 -8.05
CA ARG A 62 -2.26 -25.85 -7.95
C ARG A 62 -2.85 -25.30 -9.25
N LEU A 63 -2.28 -25.68 -10.38
CA LEU A 63 -2.75 -25.25 -11.70
C LEU A 63 -4.17 -25.78 -12.00
N ALA A 64 -4.44 -27.05 -11.69
CA ALA A 64 -5.77 -27.63 -11.83
C ALA A 64 -6.83 -26.87 -11.00
N ARG A 65 -6.53 -26.58 -9.72
CA ARG A 65 -7.43 -25.80 -8.86
C ARG A 65 -7.62 -24.35 -9.29
N SER A 66 -6.61 -23.75 -9.95
CA SER A 66 -6.70 -22.39 -10.49
C SER A 66 -7.64 -22.30 -11.67
N ARG A 67 -7.72 -23.34 -12.51
CA ARG A 67 -8.64 -23.42 -13.65
C ARG A 67 -10.11 -23.64 -13.27
N GLU A 68 -10.36 -24.18 -12.08
CA GLU A 68 -11.71 -24.36 -11.54
C GLU A 68 -12.28 -23.07 -10.92
N ARG A 69 -11.46 -22.01 -10.72
CA ARG A 69 -11.91 -20.72 -10.20
C ARG A 69 -12.25 -19.80 -11.36
N ASP A 70 -13.43 -19.15 -11.28
CA ASP A 70 -13.99 -18.24 -12.28
C ASP A 70 -13.25 -16.89 -12.44
N ASP A 71 -11.99 -16.77 -12.06
CA ASP A 71 -11.21 -15.55 -12.23
C ASP A 71 -10.15 -15.71 -13.34
N PRO A 72 -10.45 -15.26 -14.59
CA PRO A 72 -9.54 -15.39 -15.72
C PRO A 72 -8.20 -14.69 -15.52
N ARG A 73 -8.18 -13.59 -14.73
CA ARG A 73 -6.95 -12.83 -14.47
C ARG A 73 -6.00 -13.57 -13.53
N GLN A 74 -6.54 -14.27 -12.53
CA GLN A 74 -5.74 -15.11 -11.64
C GLN A 74 -5.20 -16.35 -12.38
N ALA A 75 -6.03 -16.97 -13.22
CA ALA A 75 -5.62 -18.12 -14.02
C ALA A 75 -4.43 -17.78 -14.95
N ALA A 76 -4.53 -16.68 -15.71
CA ALA A 76 -3.46 -16.23 -16.59
C ALA A 76 -2.14 -15.93 -15.86
N ARG A 77 -2.20 -15.33 -14.66
CA ARG A 77 -1.01 -15.11 -13.81
C ARG A 77 -0.39 -16.41 -13.33
N MET A 78 -1.19 -17.38 -12.93
CA MET A 78 -0.71 -18.68 -12.48
C MET A 78 -0.08 -19.49 -13.63
N GLU A 79 -0.62 -19.41 -14.82
CA GLU A 79 -0.06 -20.06 -16.02
C GLU A 79 1.32 -19.53 -16.41
N THR A 80 1.64 -18.27 -16.10
CA THR A 80 2.96 -17.70 -16.37
C THR A 80 3.94 -17.88 -15.22
N LEU A 81 3.51 -17.69 -13.97
CA LEU A 81 4.41 -17.71 -12.81
C LEU A 81 4.78 -19.12 -12.35
N LEU A 82 3.85 -20.09 -12.41
CA LEU A 82 4.13 -21.46 -11.96
C LEU A 82 5.20 -22.17 -12.79
N PRO A 83 5.21 -22.11 -14.14
CA PRO A 83 6.30 -22.67 -14.92
C PRO A 83 7.65 -22.02 -14.66
N LEU A 84 7.68 -20.69 -14.45
CA LEU A 84 8.92 -19.98 -14.10
C LEU A 84 9.47 -20.46 -12.76
N ALA A 85 8.63 -20.48 -11.71
CA ALA A 85 9.00 -20.99 -10.40
C ALA A 85 9.47 -22.46 -10.47
N ARG A 86 8.78 -23.29 -11.24
CA ARG A 86 9.16 -24.69 -11.50
C ARG A 86 10.57 -24.78 -12.05
N ASN A 87 10.90 -24.00 -13.09
CA ASN A 87 12.21 -24.05 -13.72
C ASN A 87 13.33 -23.59 -12.78
N VAL A 88 13.08 -22.52 -11.98
CA VAL A 88 14.03 -22.05 -10.98
C VAL A 88 14.28 -23.12 -9.91
N ILE A 89 13.23 -23.71 -9.36
CA ILE A 89 13.37 -24.74 -8.32
C ILE A 89 14.06 -25.99 -8.89
N ARG A 90 13.72 -26.40 -10.11
CA ARG A 90 14.40 -27.53 -10.79
C ARG A 90 15.90 -27.27 -10.99
N GLY A 91 16.26 -26.07 -11.43
CA GLY A 91 17.66 -25.66 -11.55
C GLY A 91 18.40 -25.74 -10.22
N LEU A 92 17.76 -25.31 -9.12
CA LEU A 92 18.31 -25.38 -7.79
C LEU A 92 18.49 -26.85 -7.31
N VAL A 93 17.50 -27.72 -7.56
CA VAL A 93 17.58 -29.16 -7.22
C VAL A 93 18.73 -29.80 -7.98
N ILE A 94 18.89 -29.51 -9.28
CA ILE A 94 19.99 -30.03 -10.08
C ILE A 94 21.35 -29.56 -9.55
N LEU A 95 21.46 -28.27 -9.21
CA LEU A 95 22.68 -27.68 -8.66
C LEU A 95 23.06 -28.33 -7.32
N VAL A 96 22.11 -28.45 -6.41
CA VAL A 96 22.34 -29.09 -5.10
C VAL A 96 22.71 -30.56 -5.27
N ALA A 97 21.99 -31.31 -6.12
CA ALA A 97 22.32 -32.70 -6.41
C ALA A 97 23.74 -32.85 -6.99
N ALA A 98 24.13 -31.98 -7.93
CA ALA A 98 25.46 -31.98 -8.50
C ALA A 98 26.54 -31.73 -7.44
N ILE A 99 26.35 -30.74 -6.55
CA ILE A 99 27.29 -30.43 -5.45
C ILE A 99 27.41 -31.61 -4.48
N LEU A 100 26.32 -32.35 -4.22
CA LEU A 100 26.34 -33.53 -3.36
C LEU A 100 26.96 -34.77 -4.04
N LEU A 101 26.85 -34.89 -5.37
CA LEU A 101 27.39 -36.02 -6.13
C LEU A 101 28.90 -35.90 -6.38
N LEU A 102 29.43 -34.70 -6.56
CA LEU A 102 30.85 -34.47 -6.91
C LEU A 102 31.86 -35.02 -5.89
N PRO A 103 31.66 -34.90 -4.56
CA PRO A 103 32.56 -35.47 -3.56
C PRO A 103 32.62 -37.00 -3.63
N GLU A 104 31.50 -37.66 -3.93
CA GLU A 104 31.43 -39.12 -4.07
C GLU A 104 32.26 -39.63 -5.27
N LEU A 105 32.49 -38.73 -6.24
CA LEU A 105 33.35 -38.96 -7.40
C LEU A 105 34.81 -38.56 -7.14
N GLY A 106 35.17 -38.17 -5.91
CA GLY A 106 36.51 -37.74 -5.54
C GLY A 106 36.87 -36.30 -5.95
N LEU A 107 35.90 -35.50 -6.39
CA LEU A 107 36.11 -34.11 -6.82
C LEU A 107 35.99 -33.16 -5.64
N ASN A 108 36.94 -32.23 -5.54
CA ASN A 108 36.88 -31.20 -4.50
C ASN A 108 35.84 -30.12 -4.82
N VAL A 109 34.78 -30.04 -4.02
CA VAL A 109 33.71 -29.06 -4.17
C VAL A 109 34.00 -27.71 -3.52
N GLY A 110 35.11 -27.55 -2.79
CA GLY A 110 35.49 -26.34 -2.10
C GLY A 110 35.41 -25.09 -2.99
N PRO A 111 36.06 -25.08 -4.17
CA PRO A 111 36.00 -23.93 -5.09
C PRO A 111 34.58 -23.63 -5.61
N LEU A 112 33.76 -24.67 -5.83
CA LEU A 112 32.36 -24.52 -6.26
C LEU A 112 31.50 -23.90 -5.17
N LEU A 113 31.66 -24.35 -3.92
CA LEU A 113 30.96 -23.78 -2.77
C LEU A 113 31.38 -22.33 -2.53
N ALA A 114 32.67 -22.01 -2.66
CA ALA A 114 33.14 -20.63 -2.56
C ALA A 114 32.52 -19.73 -3.64
N GLY A 115 32.50 -20.19 -4.90
CA GLY A 115 31.83 -19.47 -6.00
C GLY A 115 30.33 -19.33 -5.79
N ALA A 116 29.66 -20.40 -5.39
CA ALA A 116 28.24 -20.37 -5.05
C ALA A 116 27.94 -19.42 -3.88
N GLY A 117 28.84 -19.32 -2.90
CA GLY A 117 28.75 -18.36 -1.79
C GLY A 117 28.76 -16.91 -2.28
N VAL A 118 29.67 -16.56 -3.19
CA VAL A 118 29.73 -15.20 -3.78
C VAL A 118 28.43 -14.88 -4.56
N ILE A 119 27.94 -15.84 -5.36
CA ILE A 119 26.66 -15.68 -6.07
C ILE A 119 25.50 -15.55 -5.08
N GLY A 120 25.51 -16.34 -4.00
CA GLY A 120 24.48 -16.27 -2.94
C GLY A 120 24.43 -14.91 -2.26
N VAL A 121 25.58 -14.30 -1.98
CA VAL A 121 25.67 -12.94 -1.44
C VAL A 121 25.11 -11.91 -2.43
N ALA A 122 25.47 -12.01 -3.71
CA ALA A 122 24.95 -11.11 -4.75
C ALA A 122 23.40 -11.22 -4.90
N ILE A 123 22.87 -12.45 -4.89
CA ILE A 123 21.42 -12.69 -4.89
C ILE A 123 20.79 -12.13 -3.62
N GLY A 124 21.42 -12.31 -2.45
CA GLY A 124 20.96 -11.79 -1.17
C GLY A 124 20.82 -10.26 -1.18
N PHE A 125 21.83 -9.55 -1.69
CA PHE A 125 21.72 -8.09 -1.87
C PHE A 125 20.63 -7.70 -2.87
N GLY A 126 20.49 -8.42 -3.97
CA GLY A 126 19.42 -8.19 -4.95
C GLY A 126 18.00 -8.44 -4.42
N ALA A 127 17.86 -9.36 -3.45
CA ALA A 127 16.58 -9.71 -2.84
C ALA A 127 16.30 -8.97 -1.52
N GLN A 128 17.20 -8.13 -1.04
CA GLN A 128 17.12 -7.48 0.28
C GLN A 128 15.81 -6.70 0.48
N THR A 129 15.38 -5.92 -0.52
CA THR A 129 14.12 -5.18 -0.45
C THR A 129 12.91 -6.09 -0.35
N LEU A 130 12.89 -7.19 -1.10
CA LEU A 130 11.81 -8.16 -1.04
C LEU A 130 11.71 -8.81 0.36
N VAL A 131 12.84 -9.16 0.95
CA VAL A 131 12.89 -9.73 2.31
C VAL A 131 12.40 -8.69 3.32
N LYS A 132 12.84 -7.43 3.20
CA LYS A 132 12.38 -6.32 4.04
C LYS A 132 10.86 -6.14 3.91
N ASP A 133 10.31 -6.11 2.68
CA ASP A 133 8.87 -6.00 2.43
C ASP A 133 8.09 -7.07 3.20
N VAL A 134 8.51 -8.33 3.06
CA VAL A 134 7.80 -9.47 3.66
C VAL A 134 7.90 -9.44 5.18
N ILE A 135 9.07 -9.19 5.74
CA ILE A 135 9.26 -9.13 7.20
C ILE A 135 8.41 -8.00 7.78
N THR A 136 8.50 -6.78 7.22
CA THR A 136 7.72 -5.63 7.68
C THR A 136 6.21 -5.91 7.54
N GLY A 137 5.78 -6.51 6.42
CA GLY A 137 4.38 -6.86 6.20
C GLY A 137 3.86 -7.86 7.22
N VAL A 138 4.64 -8.89 7.57
CA VAL A 138 4.26 -9.87 8.59
C VAL A 138 4.06 -9.19 9.96
N PHE A 139 4.95 -8.26 10.36
CA PHE A 139 4.79 -7.54 11.62
C PHE A 139 3.57 -6.62 11.60
N ILE A 140 3.35 -5.85 10.55
CA ILE A 140 2.18 -4.98 10.40
C ILE A 140 0.87 -5.78 10.50
N LEU A 141 0.81 -6.96 9.87
CA LEU A 141 -0.35 -7.84 9.92
C LEU A 141 -0.52 -8.51 11.29
N ALA A 142 0.59 -8.94 11.93
CA ALA A 142 0.56 -9.58 13.25
C ALA A 142 0.14 -8.62 14.36
N GLU A 143 0.57 -7.36 14.29
CA GLU A 143 0.22 -6.31 15.23
C GLU A 143 -1.15 -5.67 14.95
N ASN A 144 -1.78 -6.03 13.83
CA ASN A 144 -3.04 -5.45 13.36
C ASN A 144 -2.99 -3.91 13.32
N SER A 145 -1.85 -3.37 12.87
CA SER A 145 -1.64 -1.92 12.76
C SER A 145 -2.47 -1.29 11.65
N LEU A 146 -2.91 -2.09 10.67
CA LEU A 146 -3.73 -1.74 9.52
C LEU A 146 -4.83 -2.77 9.30
N ALA A 147 -6.02 -2.31 8.98
CA ALA A 147 -7.14 -3.15 8.55
C ALA A 147 -7.73 -2.65 7.22
N VAL A 148 -8.35 -3.57 6.47
CA VAL A 148 -9.11 -3.19 5.27
C VAL A 148 -10.28 -2.30 5.68
N GLY A 149 -10.44 -1.16 5.01
CA GLY A 149 -11.42 -0.13 5.34
C GLY A 149 -10.87 1.01 6.19
N ASP A 150 -9.67 0.90 6.77
CA ASP A 150 -9.03 2.01 7.46
C ASP A 150 -8.63 3.11 6.48
N TRP A 151 -8.72 4.36 6.92
CA TRP A 151 -8.12 5.49 6.22
C TRP A 151 -6.74 5.77 6.81
N VAL A 152 -5.73 5.64 5.99
CA VAL A 152 -4.34 5.72 6.45
C VAL A 152 -3.49 6.62 5.54
N GLU A 153 -2.39 7.10 6.08
CA GLU A 153 -1.31 7.70 5.29
C GLU A 153 -0.04 6.87 5.47
N ILE A 154 0.51 6.40 4.35
CA ILE A 154 1.65 5.50 4.29
C ILE A 154 2.51 5.89 3.09
N GLY A 155 3.82 6.08 3.29
CA GLY A 155 4.75 6.39 2.21
C GLY A 155 4.39 7.67 1.43
N GLY A 156 3.77 8.66 2.10
CA GLY A 156 3.31 9.90 1.47
C GLY A 156 2.00 9.77 0.68
N HIS A 157 1.35 8.61 0.71
CA HIS A 157 0.04 8.38 0.10
C HIS A 157 -1.04 8.23 1.15
N SER A 158 -2.13 9.00 1.02
CA SER A 158 -3.29 8.93 1.91
C SER A 158 -4.48 8.30 1.18
N GLY A 159 -5.15 7.35 1.82
CA GLY A 159 -6.30 6.67 1.24
C GLY A 159 -6.89 5.56 2.10
N GLU A 160 -8.01 5.02 1.64
CA GLU A 160 -8.66 3.86 2.25
C GLU A 160 -7.91 2.57 1.88
N VAL A 161 -7.62 1.74 2.85
CA VAL A 161 -7.01 0.41 2.65
C VAL A 161 -8.01 -0.50 1.95
N ARG A 162 -7.72 -0.88 0.71
CA ARG A 162 -8.56 -1.78 -0.09
C ARG A 162 -8.13 -3.23 -0.01
N ALA A 163 -6.84 -3.46 0.08
CA ALA A 163 -6.30 -4.81 0.18
C ALA A 163 -4.94 -4.79 0.87
N LEU A 164 -4.69 -5.84 1.62
CA LEU A 164 -3.42 -6.13 2.25
C LEU A 164 -2.89 -7.45 1.69
N THR A 165 -1.65 -7.46 1.29
CA THR A 165 -0.91 -8.68 0.93
C THR A 165 0.24 -8.86 1.92
N ILE A 166 0.98 -9.94 1.82
CA ILE A 166 2.16 -10.16 2.66
C ILE A 166 3.28 -9.11 2.41
N ARG A 167 3.27 -8.44 1.24
CA ARG A 167 4.35 -7.55 0.79
C ARG A 167 3.91 -6.12 0.53
N THR A 168 2.62 -5.88 0.23
CA THR A 168 2.12 -4.58 -0.19
C THR A 168 0.78 -4.25 0.44
N VAL A 169 0.52 -2.96 0.62
CA VAL A 169 -0.79 -2.41 0.89
C VAL A 169 -1.31 -1.67 -0.34
N SER A 170 -2.60 -1.81 -0.63
CA SER A 170 -3.29 -1.07 -1.70
C SER A 170 -4.23 -0.04 -1.07
N LEU A 171 -3.97 1.23 -1.35
CA LEU A 171 -4.76 2.37 -0.88
C LEU A 171 -5.56 2.96 -2.03
N ARG A 172 -6.79 3.39 -1.78
CA ARG A 172 -7.59 4.18 -2.72
C ARG A 172 -7.76 5.58 -2.17
N ASP A 173 -7.28 6.58 -2.91
CA ASP A 173 -7.41 7.98 -2.53
C ASP A 173 -8.80 8.56 -2.83
N LEU A 174 -9.01 9.85 -2.49
CA LEU A 174 -10.28 10.56 -2.75
C LEU A 174 -10.58 10.73 -4.24
N ASN A 175 -9.57 10.70 -5.12
CA ASN A 175 -9.74 10.79 -6.57
C ASN A 175 -10.08 9.42 -7.18
N GLY A 176 -10.05 8.34 -6.38
CA GLY A 176 -10.29 6.98 -6.81
C GLY A 176 -9.05 6.27 -7.34
N TYR A 177 -7.87 6.89 -7.33
CA TYR A 177 -6.62 6.25 -7.74
C TYR A 177 -6.18 5.20 -6.73
N VAL A 178 -5.55 4.15 -7.24
CA VAL A 178 -5.05 3.05 -6.41
C VAL A 178 -3.53 3.16 -6.31
N HIS A 179 -3.04 3.37 -5.09
CA HIS A 179 -1.62 3.36 -4.75
C HIS A 179 -1.26 2.00 -4.17
N VAL A 180 -0.25 1.36 -4.74
CA VAL A 180 0.28 0.08 -4.22
C VAL A 180 1.64 0.35 -3.61
N VAL A 181 1.70 0.32 -2.28
CA VAL A 181 2.90 0.67 -1.52
C VAL A 181 3.53 -0.60 -0.96
N PRO A 182 4.82 -0.89 -1.28
CA PRO A 182 5.58 -1.97 -0.66
C PRO A 182 5.82 -1.70 0.82
N PHE A 183 5.69 -2.72 1.69
CA PHE A 183 5.89 -2.52 3.12
C PHE A 183 7.33 -2.13 3.50
N GLY A 184 8.32 -2.47 2.67
CA GLY A 184 9.71 -2.05 2.89
C GLY A 184 9.95 -0.54 2.76
N GLU A 185 9.04 0.20 2.12
CA GLU A 185 9.07 1.66 2.03
C GLU A 185 8.33 2.34 3.19
N VAL A 186 7.61 1.56 4.01
CA VAL A 186 6.83 2.07 5.13
C VAL A 186 7.75 2.30 6.33
N THR A 187 7.95 3.56 6.70
CA THR A 187 8.70 3.98 7.88
C THR A 187 7.78 4.28 9.06
N SER A 188 6.58 4.78 8.76
CA SER A 188 5.54 5.08 9.75
C SER A 188 4.17 4.86 9.12
N VAL A 189 3.19 4.59 9.96
CA VAL A 189 1.78 4.44 9.59
C VAL A 189 0.99 5.45 10.39
N LEU A 190 0.29 6.36 9.69
CA LEU A 190 -0.70 7.23 10.31
C LEU A 190 -2.09 6.65 10.02
N ASN A 191 -2.72 6.06 11.01
CA ASN A 191 -4.09 5.54 10.92
C ASN A 191 -5.06 6.60 11.45
N MET A 192 -5.91 7.14 10.57
CA MET A 192 -6.84 8.23 10.88
C MET A 192 -8.21 7.73 11.35
N THR A 193 -8.42 6.43 11.40
CA THR A 193 -9.75 5.83 11.62
C THR A 193 -9.80 4.85 12.76
N ARG A 194 -8.67 4.58 13.39
CA ARG A 194 -8.61 3.65 14.52
C ARG A 194 -9.31 4.25 15.73
N ASP A 195 -10.26 3.50 16.29
CA ASP A 195 -11.04 3.79 17.49
C ASP A 195 -11.98 5.00 17.37
N HIS A 196 -11.49 6.18 17.06
CA HIS A 196 -12.27 7.41 16.89
C HIS A 196 -11.50 8.45 16.08
N GLY A 197 -12.21 9.45 15.57
CA GLY A 197 -11.63 10.62 14.93
C GLY A 197 -11.95 11.90 15.71
N TYR A 198 -11.22 12.99 15.42
CA TYR A 198 -11.55 14.32 15.89
C TYR A 198 -11.87 15.22 14.68
N ALA A 199 -13.07 15.80 14.70
CA ALA A 199 -13.43 16.91 13.82
C ALA A 199 -12.77 18.18 14.34
N LEU A 200 -11.52 18.43 13.94
CA LEU A 200 -10.74 19.61 14.30
C LEU A 200 -11.01 20.73 13.31
N ALA A 201 -11.37 21.93 13.78
CA ALA A 201 -11.57 23.10 12.95
C ALA A 201 -10.94 24.33 13.59
N ASP A 202 -10.23 25.11 12.75
CA ASP A 202 -9.77 26.46 13.05
C ASP A 202 -10.71 27.42 12.35
N ILE A 203 -11.36 28.28 13.12
CA ILE A 203 -12.43 29.19 12.66
C ILE A 203 -11.89 30.61 12.68
N PRO A 204 -11.67 31.23 11.50
CA PRO A 204 -11.17 32.59 11.41
C PRO A 204 -12.26 33.60 11.71
N VAL A 205 -12.01 34.53 12.67
CA VAL A 205 -12.89 35.62 13.03
C VAL A 205 -12.15 36.95 12.97
N GLY A 206 -12.86 38.04 12.73
CA GLY A 206 -12.29 39.39 12.60
C GLY A 206 -11.65 39.87 13.91
N TYR A 207 -10.61 40.71 13.84
CA TYR A 207 -9.93 41.29 15.00
C TYR A 207 -10.79 42.15 15.90
N ARG A 208 -11.92 42.64 15.42
CA ARG A 208 -12.84 43.51 16.18
C ARG A 208 -13.89 42.73 16.95
N GLU A 209 -13.96 41.42 16.72
CA GLU A 209 -14.96 40.53 17.34
C GLU A 209 -14.56 40.17 18.76
N ASP A 210 -15.55 40.01 19.62
CA ASP A 210 -15.34 39.49 20.98
C ASP A 210 -15.18 37.95 20.93
N VAL A 211 -13.99 37.51 21.29
CA VAL A 211 -13.66 36.07 21.34
C VAL A 211 -14.59 35.30 22.27
N ASN A 212 -15.04 35.90 23.39
CA ASN A 212 -15.93 35.25 24.34
C ASN A 212 -17.34 35.05 23.75
N ALA A 213 -17.83 36.05 22.99
CA ALA A 213 -19.09 35.94 22.27
C ALA A 213 -19.01 34.82 21.20
N VAL A 214 -17.90 34.76 20.45
CA VAL A 214 -17.63 33.68 19.47
C VAL A 214 -17.63 32.29 20.15
N ILE A 215 -16.94 32.17 21.29
CA ILE A 215 -16.89 30.91 22.06
C ILE A 215 -18.30 30.50 22.51
N GLY A 216 -19.11 31.45 22.99
CA GLY A 216 -20.50 31.20 23.39
C GLY A 216 -21.34 30.60 22.25
N ILE A 217 -21.27 31.22 21.06
CA ILE A 217 -21.99 30.73 19.87
C ILE A 217 -21.49 29.34 19.44
N LEU A 218 -20.18 29.09 19.49
CA LEU A 218 -19.64 27.79 19.15
C LEU A 218 -20.06 26.71 20.13
N ALA A 219 -20.18 27.02 21.42
CA ALA A 219 -20.72 26.09 22.42
C ALA A 219 -22.19 25.74 22.10
N GLU A 220 -23.03 26.71 21.74
CA GLU A 220 -24.40 26.47 21.31
C GLU A 220 -24.47 25.56 20.06
N VAL A 221 -23.62 25.82 19.05
CA VAL A 221 -23.50 24.99 17.84
C VAL A 221 -23.11 23.56 18.20
N GLY A 222 -22.22 23.38 19.17
CA GLY A 222 -21.81 22.06 19.66
C GLY A 222 -22.94 21.28 20.29
N GLU A 223 -23.76 21.92 21.14
CA GLU A 223 -24.92 21.29 21.78
C GLU A 223 -26.06 21.03 20.76
N GLU A 224 -26.28 21.95 19.83
CA GLU A 224 -27.23 21.75 18.73
C GLU A 224 -26.86 20.51 17.87
N LEU A 225 -25.59 20.34 17.54
CA LEU A 225 -25.10 19.17 16.81
C LEU A 225 -25.29 17.87 17.57
N ARG A 226 -25.04 17.88 18.89
CA ARG A 226 -25.22 16.69 19.75
C ARG A 226 -26.68 16.31 19.92
N GLY A 227 -27.58 17.28 19.95
CA GLY A 227 -29.02 17.06 20.03
C GLY A 227 -29.68 16.70 18.70
N ASP A 228 -28.96 16.81 17.59
CA ASP A 228 -29.47 16.55 16.25
C ASP A 228 -29.73 15.06 15.99
N HIS A 229 -30.86 14.75 15.37
CA HIS A 229 -31.26 13.37 15.09
C HIS A 229 -30.30 12.65 14.12
N GLU A 230 -29.76 13.36 13.15
CA GLU A 230 -28.85 12.81 12.13
C GLU A 230 -27.39 12.81 12.62
N TRP A 231 -26.95 13.90 13.23
CA TRP A 231 -25.54 14.09 13.59
C TRP A 231 -25.19 13.59 14.99
N GLY A 232 -26.12 13.65 15.94
CA GLY A 232 -25.90 13.22 17.32
C GLY A 232 -25.35 11.80 17.46
N PRO A 233 -25.89 10.79 16.75
CA PRO A 233 -25.39 9.41 16.81
C PRO A 233 -23.96 9.24 16.28
N LEU A 234 -23.41 10.20 15.53
CA LEU A 234 -22.07 10.17 14.96
C LEU A 234 -21.01 10.79 15.91
N ILE A 235 -21.47 11.51 16.93
CA ILE A 235 -20.66 12.29 17.85
C ILE A 235 -20.48 11.50 19.15
N LEU A 236 -19.22 11.39 19.62
CA LEU A 236 -18.86 10.63 20.81
C LEU A 236 -18.56 11.50 22.03
N GLY A 237 -18.51 12.81 21.90
CA GLY A 237 -18.19 13.74 22.98
C GLY A 237 -18.66 15.16 22.71
N PRO A 238 -18.59 16.07 23.67
CA PRO A 238 -18.93 17.48 23.48
C PRO A 238 -17.96 18.18 22.53
N LEU A 239 -18.35 19.37 22.06
CA LEU A 239 -17.43 20.27 21.38
C LEU A 239 -16.45 20.85 22.41
N GLU A 240 -15.19 20.50 22.26
CA GLU A 240 -14.11 21.08 23.05
C GLU A 240 -13.62 22.35 22.37
N ILE A 241 -13.66 23.48 23.05
CA ILE A 241 -13.23 24.79 22.56
C ILE A 241 -11.91 25.14 23.25
N PHE A 242 -10.83 25.21 22.46
CA PHE A 242 -9.50 25.54 22.97
C PHE A 242 -9.34 27.06 23.18
N GLY A 243 -10.21 27.87 22.56
CA GLY A 243 -10.14 29.30 22.56
C GLY A 243 -9.33 29.86 21.41
N LEU A 244 -8.75 31.04 21.62
CA LEU A 244 -7.90 31.72 20.64
C LEU A 244 -6.59 30.95 20.44
N GLU A 245 -6.42 30.31 19.32
CA GLU A 245 -5.24 29.52 19.00
C GLU A 245 -4.14 30.36 18.34
N ARG A 246 -4.52 31.24 17.42
CA ARG A 246 -3.55 31.98 16.63
C ARG A 246 -4.14 33.30 16.13
N MET A 247 -3.25 34.28 15.95
CA MET A 247 -3.52 35.54 15.24
C MET A 247 -2.84 35.48 13.88
N THR A 248 -3.58 35.74 12.79
CA THR A 248 -3.10 35.62 11.42
C THR A 248 -3.34 36.96 10.69
N GLU A 249 -2.80 37.14 9.49
CA GLU A 249 -3.09 38.33 8.68
C GLU A 249 -4.59 38.52 8.37
N ALA A 250 -5.35 37.44 8.41
CA ALA A 250 -6.80 37.48 8.13
C ALA A 250 -7.65 37.76 9.37
N GLY A 251 -7.14 37.51 10.57
CA GLY A 251 -7.89 37.65 11.81
C GLY A 251 -7.41 36.74 12.92
N MET A 252 -8.26 36.51 13.88
CA MET A 252 -8.05 35.59 15.01
C MET A 252 -8.60 34.20 14.63
N GLU A 253 -7.90 33.12 14.97
CA GLU A 253 -8.38 31.75 14.78
C GLU A 253 -8.79 31.13 16.10
N VAL A 254 -10.04 30.72 16.21
CA VAL A 254 -10.58 29.98 17.35
C VAL A 254 -10.60 28.50 17.01
N ARG A 255 -9.87 27.69 17.78
CA ARG A 255 -9.77 26.26 17.58
C ARG A 255 -10.82 25.50 18.37
N VAL A 256 -11.49 24.58 17.67
CA VAL A 256 -12.46 23.66 18.26
C VAL A 256 -12.21 22.25 17.78
N ARG A 257 -12.56 21.25 18.58
CA ARG A 257 -12.61 19.86 18.15
C ARG A 257 -13.80 19.12 18.74
N MET A 258 -14.27 18.13 18.00
CA MET A 258 -15.36 17.25 18.46
C MET A 258 -15.00 15.81 18.18
N LYS A 259 -15.13 14.96 19.21
CA LYS A 259 -14.87 13.53 19.08
C LYS A 259 -15.98 12.85 18.30
N THR A 260 -15.63 12.05 17.28
CA THR A 260 -16.57 11.41 16.37
C THR A 260 -16.26 9.93 16.17
N ARG A 261 -17.21 9.18 15.65
CA ARG A 261 -16.94 7.83 15.14
C ARG A 261 -15.88 7.87 14.02
N PRO A 262 -15.17 6.75 13.78
CA PRO A 262 -14.19 6.63 12.70
C PRO A 262 -14.75 7.09 11.35
N LEU A 263 -13.91 7.68 10.50
CA LEU A 263 -14.21 8.19 9.14
C LEU A 263 -15.18 9.38 9.08
N LEU A 264 -15.89 9.72 10.14
CA LEU A 264 -16.96 10.75 10.12
C LEU A 264 -16.47 12.14 10.53
N HIS A 265 -15.24 12.27 11.02
CA HIS A 265 -14.69 13.55 11.48
C HIS A 265 -14.65 14.62 10.38
N TRP A 266 -14.42 14.25 9.10
CA TRP A 266 -14.49 15.20 8.00
C TRP A 266 -15.91 15.72 7.76
N ALA A 267 -16.92 14.85 7.86
CA ALA A 267 -18.31 15.22 7.66
C ALA A 267 -18.80 16.14 8.79
N VAL A 268 -18.53 15.75 10.04
CA VAL A 268 -18.86 16.54 11.24
C VAL A 268 -18.13 17.88 11.21
N ARG A 269 -16.85 17.93 10.82
CA ARG A 269 -16.12 19.20 10.67
C ARG A 269 -16.81 20.15 9.70
N ARG A 270 -17.23 19.66 8.52
CA ARG A 270 -17.94 20.50 7.54
C ARG A 270 -19.26 21.02 8.10
N GLU A 271 -19.95 20.20 8.87
CA GLU A 271 -21.23 20.60 9.48
C GLU A 271 -21.03 21.62 10.61
N ILE A 272 -19.99 21.46 11.46
CA ILE A 272 -19.59 22.48 12.44
C ILE A 272 -19.36 23.83 11.74
N LEU A 273 -18.55 23.85 10.68
CA LEU A 273 -18.24 25.06 9.93
C LEU A 273 -19.50 25.69 9.30
N ARG A 274 -20.39 24.88 8.76
CA ARG A 274 -21.65 25.35 8.16
C ARG A 274 -22.56 26.00 9.18
N ARG A 275 -22.79 25.37 10.36
CA ARG A 275 -23.61 25.91 11.43
C ARG A 275 -22.98 27.14 12.07
N ALA A 276 -21.67 27.08 12.35
CA ALA A 276 -20.95 28.20 12.89
C ALA A 276 -21.08 29.45 11.99
N LYS A 277 -20.89 29.27 10.66
CA LYS A 277 -21.08 30.39 9.72
C LYS A 277 -22.50 30.98 9.78
N ALA A 278 -23.52 30.13 9.77
CA ALA A 278 -24.91 30.59 9.81
C ALA A 278 -25.22 31.37 11.12
N ARG A 279 -24.70 30.93 12.26
CA ARG A 279 -24.85 31.57 13.55
C ARG A 279 -24.07 32.87 13.64
N PHE A 280 -22.88 32.98 13.08
CA PHE A 280 -22.09 34.18 13.00
C PHE A 280 -22.78 35.25 12.12
N ASP A 281 -23.30 34.87 10.96
CA ASP A 281 -24.04 35.78 10.09
C ASP A 281 -25.26 36.36 10.83
N ALA A 282 -26.01 35.53 11.56
CA ALA A 282 -27.17 35.96 12.36
C ALA A 282 -26.79 36.87 13.54
N ALA A 283 -25.61 36.66 14.13
CA ALA A 283 -25.10 37.49 15.23
C ALA A 283 -24.33 38.76 14.76
N GLY A 284 -24.14 38.95 13.44
CA GLY A 284 -23.37 40.05 12.89
C GLY A 284 -21.85 39.92 13.10
N ILE A 285 -21.35 38.70 13.41
CA ILE A 285 -19.92 38.46 13.60
C ILE A 285 -19.25 38.30 12.24
N THR A 286 -18.21 39.09 12.01
CA THR A 286 -17.47 39.11 10.77
C THR A 286 -16.39 38.04 10.77
N LEU A 287 -16.36 37.20 9.74
CA LEU A 287 -15.27 36.26 9.53
C LEU A 287 -13.98 37.00 9.20
N GLY A 288 -12.85 36.39 9.54
CA GLY A 288 -11.53 36.95 9.24
C GLY A 288 -11.31 37.14 7.75
N VAL A 289 -11.00 38.34 7.35
CA VAL A 289 -10.64 38.73 5.98
C VAL A 289 -9.23 39.32 5.96
N PRO A 290 -8.41 39.00 4.95
CA PRO A 290 -7.08 39.58 4.86
C PRO A 290 -7.15 41.12 4.78
N HIS A 291 -6.50 41.80 5.70
CA HIS A 291 -6.37 43.26 5.69
C HIS A 291 -5.01 43.64 5.10
N ARG A 292 -5.00 44.60 4.19
CA ARG A 292 -3.77 45.22 3.67
C ARG A 292 -3.76 46.68 4.02
N THR A 293 -2.75 47.13 4.73
CA THR A 293 -2.48 48.54 4.95
C THR A 293 -1.56 49.03 3.84
N LEU A 294 -2.05 49.99 3.06
CA LEU A 294 -1.24 50.65 2.05
C LEU A 294 -0.61 51.91 2.70
N ALA A 295 0.69 51.86 2.92
CA ALA A 295 1.44 53.00 3.37
C ALA A 295 2.08 53.71 2.15
N PHE A 296 1.74 55.00 1.97
CA PHE A 296 2.40 55.82 0.96
C PHE A 296 3.59 56.53 1.61
N THR A 297 4.78 56.24 1.09
CA THR A 297 6.00 56.90 1.54
C THR A 297 5.96 58.36 1.13
N GLN A 298 6.21 59.29 2.08
CA GLN A 298 6.37 60.70 1.84
C GLN A 298 7.81 60.99 1.39
N ASP A 299 7.98 61.98 0.50
CA ASP A 299 9.32 62.50 0.16
C ASP A 299 9.90 63.32 1.34
N GLN A 300 11.17 63.75 1.22
CA GLN A 300 11.82 64.57 2.24
C GLN A 300 11.09 65.88 2.54
N ALA A 301 10.19 66.34 1.68
CA ALA A 301 9.36 67.53 1.84
C ALA A 301 7.98 67.24 2.43
N GLY A 302 7.69 65.99 2.80
CA GLY A 302 6.43 65.60 3.40
C GLY A 302 5.29 65.33 2.40
N ASN A 303 5.59 65.29 1.09
CA ASN A 303 4.57 65.04 0.07
C ASN A 303 4.51 63.53 -0.26
N ALA A 304 3.32 62.97 -0.25
CA ALA A 304 3.07 61.61 -0.77
C ALA A 304 2.73 61.65 -2.26
N ALA A 305 3.17 60.69 -3.02
CA ALA A 305 2.76 60.53 -4.42
C ALA A 305 1.22 60.44 -4.51
N PRO A 306 0.56 61.17 -5.44
CA PRO A 306 -0.90 61.12 -5.55
C PRO A 306 -1.37 59.73 -5.96
N ALA A 307 -2.10 59.03 -5.08
CA ALA A 307 -2.74 57.77 -5.36
C ALA A 307 -4.18 58.02 -5.85
N ARG A 308 -4.51 57.55 -7.03
CA ARG A 308 -5.91 57.55 -7.52
C ARG A 308 -6.55 56.24 -7.05
N VAL A 309 -7.42 56.31 -6.05
CA VAL A 309 -8.26 55.21 -5.62
C VAL A 309 -9.63 55.37 -6.28
N ARG A 310 -10.01 54.46 -7.16
CA ARG A 310 -11.38 54.38 -7.66
C ARG A 310 -12.14 53.44 -6.70
N VAL A 311 -13.06 53.98 -5.94
CA VAL A 311 -14.01 53.22 -5.15
C VAL A 311 -15.21 52.94 -6.04
N GLU A 312 -15.33 51.70 -6.52
CA GLU A 312 -16.56 51.24 -7.16
C GLU A 312 -17.47 50.73 -6.03
N SER A 313 -18.46 51.56 -5.66
CA SER A 313 -19.57 51.08 -4.84
C SER A 313 -20.46 50.22 -5.76
N GLU A 314 -20.60 48.91 -5.48
CA GLU A 314 -21.72 48.16 -6.04
C GLU A 314 -23.01 48.81 -5.52
N GLY A 315 -23.64 49.57 -6.36
CA GLY A 315 -24.94 50.21 -6.08
C GLY A 315 -25.95 49.09 -5.84
N THR A 316 -26.66 49.20 -4.73
CA THR A 316 -27.95 48.58 -4.49
C THR A 316 -28.80 48.60 -5.76
N GLY A 317 -29.21 47.43 -6.23
CA GLY A 317 -29.85 47.20 -7.52
C GLY A 317 -31.00 48.13 -7.83
N GLU A 318 -30.81 48.95 -8.82
CA GLU A 318 -31.90 49.44 -9.67
C GLU A 318 -32.09 48.39 -10.78
N GLU A 319 -33.31 47.92 -10.91
CA GLU A 319 -33.77 47.04 -11.98
C GLU A 319 -33.30 47.54 -13.34
N ARG A 320 -32.32 46.89 -13.92
CA ARG A 320 -32.04 47.02 -15.35
C ARG A 320 -33.03 46.17 -16.11
N GLU A 321 -34.00 46.83 -16.74
CA GLU A 321 -34.84 46.32 -17.79
C GLU A 321 -34.01 45.48 -18.79
N ALA A 322 -34.38 44.24 -18.97
CA ALA A 322 -33.66 43.29 -19.80
C ALA A 322 -33.69 43.73 -21.27
N PRO A 323 -32.57 43.90 -21.97
CA PRO A 323 -32.59 44.07 -23.41
C PRO A 323 -33.08 42.79 -24.09
N ALA A 324 -33.98 43.02 -25.08
CA ALA A 324 -34.61 41.97 -25.88
C ALA A 324 -33.64 40.94 -26.42
N ALA A 325 -34.07 39.69 -26.34
CA ALA A 325 -33.31 38.53 -26.75
C ALA A 325 -32.86 38.60 -28.21
N ALA A 326 -31.56 38.58 -28.45
CA ALA A 326 -30.96 38.31 -29.76
C ALA A 326 -31.06 36.80 -30.07
N PRO A 327 -31.22 36.41 -31.37
CA PRO A 327 -31.52 35.02 -31.72
C PRO A 327 -30.33 34.09 -31.44
N SER A 328 -30.66 32.95 -30.88
CA SER A 328 -29.75 31.85 -30.51
C SER A 328 -28.89 31.39 -31.69
N GLN A 329 -27.60 31.68 -31.69
CA GLN A 329 -26.63 30.94 -32.48
C GLN A 329 -26.44 29.56 -31.88
N ARG A 330 -26.82 28.53 -32.64
CA ARG A 330 -26.52 27.11 -32.34
C ARG A 330 -25.02 26.95 -32.12
N ARG A 331 -24.60 26.74 -30.89
CA ARG A 331 -23.26 26.26 -30.60
C ARG A 331 -23.19 24.79 -31.02
N SER A 332 -22.35 24.55 -32.02
CA SER A 332 -21.89 23.22 -32.40
C SER A 332 -21.29 22.49 -31.19
N ARG A 333 -21.73 21.25 -30.96
CA ARG A 333 -21.15 20.34 -29.97
C ARG A 333 -19.64 20.19 -30.24
N PRO A 334 -18.78 20.23 -29.23
CA PRO A 334 -17.40 19.79 -29.40
C PRO A 334 -17.40 18.30 -29.68
N ALA A 335 -16.62 17.91 -30.70
CA ALA A 335 -16.38 16.54 -31.10
C ALA A 335 -15.84 15.72 -29.91
N ALA A 336 -16.35 14.52 -29.73
CA ALA A 336 -15.84 13.54 -28.79
C ALA A 336 -14.37 13.26 -29.10
N VAL A 337 -13.50 13.40 -28.11
CA VAL A 337 -12.12 12.96 -28.19
C VAL A 337 -12.15 11.43 -28.23
N ALA A 338 -11.88 10.87 -29.40
CA ALA A 338 -11.66 9.44 -29.58
C ALA A 338 -10.33 9.05 -28.92
N TYR A 339 -10.39 8.12 -27.98
CA TYR A 339 -9.21 7.42 -27.49
C TYR A 339 -8.73 6.46 -28.59
N PRO A 340 -7.45 6.47 -28.98
CA PRO A 340 -6.92 5.46 -29.90
C PRO A 340 -6.63 4.19 -29.10
N GLY A 341 -7.33 3.12 -29.40
CA GLY A 341 -7.00 1.82 -28.82
C GLY A 341 -8.10 0.77 -28.85
N GLU A 342 -8.76 0.56 -29.99
CA GLU A 342 -9.33 -0.74 -30.35
C GLU A 342 -9.23 -0.89 -31.85
N GLY A 343 -8.29 -1.69 -32.28
CA GLY A 343 -8.03 -2.08 -33.65
C GLY A 343 -7.25 -3.38 -33.69
N GLU A 344 -7.97 -4.47 -33.87
CA GLU A 344 -7.67 -5.67 -34.62
C GLU A 344 -6.25 -6.27 -34.59
N SER A 345 -6.09 -7.40 -33.97
CA SER A 345 -5.83 -8.73 -34.56
C SER A 345 -5.50 -9.74 -33.44
#